data_dc16d5384922f5417e474f75c2845ed4
#
_entry.id   dc16d5384922f5417e474f75c2845ed4
#
_cell.length_a   1.000
_cell.length_b   1.000
_cell.length_c   1.000
_cell.angle_alpha   90.00
_cell.angle_beta   90.00
_cell.angle_gamma   90.00
#
_symmetry.space_group_name_H-M   'P 1'
#
loop_
_entity.id
_entity.type
_entity.pdbx_description
1 polymer ?
#
loop_
_entity_poly.entity_id
_entity_poly.type
_entity_poly.pdbx_seq_one_letter_code
_entity_poly.pdbx_strand_id
1 'polypeptide(L)'
;MPLLPEDEKHLTAAQGFSELGMFLDANEELEQIDPEVRHLPGVLAVRVGIFRALEAWPLMQVVARQLALHEPDEPQWTISWAYATRRADSLDAARLILVNAVERLPGVAVFAFNLACYEAQLGDVASAKAHLRRAIELRGDLRLRALEDEDLRPLWDSL
;
A
#
# COMPACT_ATOMS: atom_id res chain seq x y z
N MET A 1 -2.77 -24.35 -0.14
CA MET A 1 -1.74 -25.32 0.27
C MET A 1 -0.79 -24.62 1.24
N PRO A 2 -0.51 -25.18 2.38
CA PRO A 2 0.46 -24.57 3.31
C PRO A 2 1.88 -24.66 2.74
N LEU A 3 2.76 -23.76 3.17
CA LEU A 3 4.18 -23.86 2.87
C LEU A 3 4.77 -25.13 3.49
N LEU A 4 5.67 -25.77 2.77
CA LEU A 4 6.46 -26.86 3.32
C LEU A 4 7.52 -26.28 4.29
N PRO A 5 8.03 -27.10 5.25
CA PRO A 5 9.03 -26.62 6.22
C PRO A 5 10.30 -26.02 5.61
N GLU A 6 10.68 -26.47 4.41
CA GLU A 6 11.81 -25.91 3.66
C GLU A 6 11.50 -24.50 3.13
N ASP A 7 10.32 -24.31 2.56
CA ASP A 7 9.86 -22.99 2.08
C ASP A 7 9.66 -22.02 3.23
N GLU A 8 9.17 -22.49 4.39
CA GLU A 8 9.04 -21.67 5.61
C GLU A 8 10.39 -21.16 6.10
N LYS A 9 11.45 -21.94 5.98
CA LYS A 9 12.81 -21.47 6.32
C LYS A 9 13.26 -20.33 5.42
N HIS A 10 13.03 -20.45 4.11
CA HIS A 10 13.35 -19.39 3.16
C HIS A 10 12.54 -18.12 3.42
N LEU A 11 11.23 -18.26 3.71
CA LEU A 11 10.40 -17.13 4.07
C LEU A 11 10.87 -16.43 5.34
N THR A 12 11.22 -17.20 6.38
CA THR A 12 11.76 -16.68 7.65
C THR A 12 13.09 -15.98 7.43
N ALA A 13 13.99 -16.57 6.62
CA ALA A 13 15.27 -15.95 6.28
C ALA A 13 15.08 -14.63 5.52
N ALA A 14 14.15 -14.59 4.56
CA ALA A 14 13.80 -13.37 3.83
C ALA A 14 13.29 -12.25 4.76
N GLN A 15 12.45 -12.58 5.72
CA GLN A 15 11.99 -11.64 6.75
C GLN A 15 13.17 -11.11 7.58
N GLY A 16 14.05 -11.99 8.04
CA GLY A 16 15.24 -11.61 8.80
C GLY A 16 16.18 -10.70 8.02
N PHE A 17 16.47 -11.01 6.76
CA PHE A 17 17.27 -10.14 5.89
C PHE A 17 16.61 -8.78 5.68
N SER A 18 15.27 -8.74 5.49
CA SER A 18 14.53 -7.49 5.35
C SER A 18 14.63 -6.61 6.59
N GLU A 19 14.55 -7.19 7.79
CA GLU A 19 14.73 -6.47 9.06
C GLU A 19 16.12 -5.87 9.21
N LEU A 20 17.12 -6.50 8.61
CA LEU A 20 18.51 -6.01 8.58
C LEU A 20 18.78 -5.02 7.43
N GLY A 21 17.79 -4.71 6.61
CA GLY A 21 17.96 -3.86 5.42
C GLY A 21 18.68 -4.54 4.25
N MET A 22 18.83 -5.86 4.29
CA MET A 22 19.47 -6.67 3.25
C MET A 22 18.44 -7.16 2.24
N PHE A 23 17.86 -6.22 1.48
CA PHE A 23 16.68 -6.50 0.65
C PHE A 23 16.98 -7.36 -0.58
N LEU A 24 18.17 -7.28 -1.15
CA LEU A 24 18.59 -8.16 -2.25
C LEU A 24 18.72 -9.61 -1.78
N ASP A 25 19.36 -9.81 -0.63
CA ASP A 25 19.49 -11.15 -0.02
C ASP A 25 18.11 -11.70 0.36
N ALA A 26 17.24 -10.85 0.90
CA ALA A 26 15.86 -11.22 1.20
C ALA A 26 15.10 -11.68 -0.07
N ASN A 27 15.26 -10.97 -1.17
CA ASN A 27 14.65 -11.37 -2.44
C ASN A 27 15.21 -12.69 -2.97
N GLU A 28 16.50 -12.92 -2.85
CA GLU A 28 17.12 -14.19 -3.24
C GLU A 28 16.57 -15.38 -2.44
N GLU A 29 16.31 -15.20 -1.15
CA GLU A 29 15.66 -16.23 -0.32
C GLU A 29 14.24 -16.54 -0.82
N LEU A 30 13.47 -15.54 -1.18
CA LEU A 30 12.12 -15.77 -1.73
C LEU A 30 12.16 -16.53 -3.08
N GLU A 31 13.23 -16.39 -3.85
CA GLU A 31 13.41 -17.15 -5.10
C GLU A 31 13.77 -18.62 -4.87
N GLN A 32 14.13 -19.02 -3.65
CA GLN A 32 14.34 -20.43 -3.27
C GLN A 32 13.03 -21.15 -2.94
N ILE A 33 11.95 -20.40 -2.65
CA ILE A 33 10.62 -20.96 -2.38
C ILE A 33 10.07 -21.62 -3.65
N ASP A 34 9.40 -22.75 -3.51
CA ASP A 34 8.77 -23.44 -4.63
C ASP A 34 7.87 -22.47 -5.43
N PRO A 35 8.08 -22.34 -6.74
CA PRO A 35 7.28 -21.44 -7.60
C PRO A 35 5.76 -21.63 -7.45
N GLU A 36 5.30 -22.84 -7.18
CA GLU A 36 3.88 -23.15 -7.05
C GLU A 36 3.23 -22.51 -5.82
N VAL A 37 4.02 -22.20 -4.78
CA VAL A 37 3.51 -21.60 -3.54
C VAL A 37 3.96 -20.14 -3.33
N ARG A 38 4.70 -19.55 -4.27
CA ARG A 38 5.12 -18.14 -4.18
C ARG A 38 3.96 -17.13 -4.24
N HIS A 39 2.80 -17.57 -4.70
CA HIS A 39 1.58 -16.75 -4.76
C HIS A 39 0.84 -16.66 -3.42
N LEU A 40 1.26 -17.40 -2.40
CA LEU A 40 0.62 -17.38 -1.09
C LEU A 40 0.77 -15.99 -0.44
N PRO A 41 -0.29 -15.51 0.26
CA PRO A 41 -0.30 -14.15 0.82
C PRO A 41 0.91 -13.82 1.70
N GLY A 42 1.38 -14.77 2.51
CA GLY A 42 2.56 -14.56 3.36
C GLY A 42 3.84 -14.27 2.57
N VAL A 43 4.04 -14.93 1.43
CA VAL A 43 5.19 -14.70 0.53
C VAL A 43 5.04 -13.36 -0.17
N LEU A 44 3.85 -13.07 -0.72
CA LEU A 44 3.57 -11.82 -1.41
C LEU A 44 3.71 -10.61 -0.49
N ALA A 45 3.30 -10.72 0.77
CA ALA A 45 3.44 -9.66 1.76
C ALA A 45 4.91 -9.27 1.99
N VAL A 46 5.80 -10.24 2.10
CA VAL A 46 7.25 -9.99 2.23
C VAL A 46 7.79 -9.34 0.96
N ARG A 47 7.36 -9.80 -0.22
CA ARG A 47 7.76 -9.20 -1.51
C ARG A 47 7.35 -7.74 -1.63
N VAL A 48 6.15 -7.37 -1.22
CA VAL A 48 5.70 -5.97 -1.23
C VAL A 48 6.66 -5.10 -0.44
N GLY A 49 7.04 -5.53 0.77
CA GLY A 49 8.00 -4.82 1.61
C GLY A 49 9.38 -4.67 0.97
N ILE A 50 9.89 -5.75 0.37
CA ILE A 50 11.19 -5.76 -0.33
C ILE A 50 11.16 -4.81 -1.53
N PHE A 51 10.15 -4.90 -2.38
CA PHE A 51 10.05 -4.07 -3.57
C PHE A 51 9.83 -2.59 -3.24
N ARG A 52 9.12 -2.30 -2.15
CA ARG A 52 9.02 -0.93 -1.63
C ARG A 52 10.40 -0.38 -1.25
N ALA A 53 11.18 -1.14 -0.49
CA ALA A 53 12.50 -0.73 -0.04
C ALA A 53 13.50 -0.56 -1.18
N LEU A 54 13.40 -1.40 -2.21
CA LEU A 54 14.21 -1.32 -3.44
C LEU A 54 13.68 -0.29 -4.45
N GLU A 55 12.58 0.38 -4.15
CA GLU A 55 11.89 1.29 -5.08
C GLU A 55 11.52 0.63 -6.43
N ALA A 56 11.31 -0.68 -6.40
CA ALA A 56 10.92 -1.47 -7.56
C ALA A 56 9.40 -1.36 -7.80
N TRP A 57 8.94 -0.15 -8.09
CA TRP A 57 7.53 0.21 -8.14
C TRP A 57 6.68 -0.63 -9.08
N PRO A 58 7.11 -0.94 -10.32
CA PRO A 58 6.33 -1.80 -11.21
C PRO A 58 6.11 -3.22 -10.65
N LEU A 59 7.13 -3.78 -10.00
CA LEU A 59 7.04 -5.10 -9.36
C LEU A 59 6.16 -5.05 -8.13
N MET A 60 6.31 -4.02 -7.29
CA MET A 60 5.44 -3.80 -6.13
C MET A 60 3.98 -3.66 -6.55
N GLN A 61 3.69 -2.93 -7.63
CA GLN A 61 2.35 -2.75 -8.16
C GLN A 61 1.66 -4.07 -8.48
N VAL A 62 2.35 -4.98 -9.16
CA VAL A 62 1.83 -6.31 -9.52
C VAL A 62 1.53 -7.13 -8.28
N VAL A 63 2.48 -7.20 -7.36
CA VAL A 63 2.35 -8.04 -6.14
C VAL A 63 1.30 -7.47 -5.18
N ALA A 64 1.29 -6.16 -4.96
CA ALA A 64 0.30 -5.52 -4.10
C ALA A 64 -1.12 -5.67 -4.65
N ARG A 65 -1.29 -5.61 -5.98
CA ARG A 65 -2.59 -5.89 -6.62
C ARG A 65 -3.05 -7.31 -6.36
N GLN A 66 -2.17 -8.30 -6.49
CA GLN A 66 -2.52 -9.69 -6.18
C GLN A 66 -3.01 -9.84 -4.74
N LEU A 67 -2.29 -9.24 -3.77
CA LEU A 67 -2.71 -9.24 -2.37
C LEU A 67 -4.05 -8.56 -2.15
N ALA A 68 -4.27 -7.39 -2.73
CA ALA A 68 -5.53 -6.67 -2.62
C ALA A 68 -6.72 -7.45 -3.18
N LEU A 69 -6.50 -8.29 -4.18
CA LEU A 69 -7.53 -9.17 -4.74
C LEU A 69 -7.76 -10.43 -3.89
N HIS A 70 -6.72 -10.95 -3.25
CA HIS A 70 -6.82 -12.10 -2.35
C HIS A 70 -7.42 -11.73 -0.99
N GLU A 71 -7.06 -10.58 -0.46
CA GLU A 71 -7.46 -10.10 0.85
C GLU A 71 -8.12 -8.72 0.72
N PRO A 72 -9.31 -8.63 0.10
CA PRO A 72 -9.95 -7.35 -0.24
C PRO A 72 -10.38 -6.54 0.99
N ASP A 73 -10.52 -7.17 2.14
CA ASP A 73 -10.91 -6.55 3.41
C ASP A 73 -9.70 -6.05 4.23
N GLU A 74 -8.48 -6.28 3.72
CA GLU A 74 -7.24 -5.79 4.32
C GLU A 74 -6.79 -4.48 3.64
N PRO A 75 -7.07 -3.30 4.24
CA PRO A 75 -6.86 -2.01 3.60
C PRO A 75 -5.42 -1.75 3.16
N GLN A 76 -4.46 -2.28 3.90
CA GLN A 76 -3.03 -2.08 3.65
C GLN A 76 -2.59 -2.51 2.25
N TRP A 77 -3.19 -3.55 1.68
CA TRP A 77 -2.80 -4.03 0.34
C TRP A 77 -3.33 -3.15 -0.77
N THR A 78 -4.55 -2.65 -0.63
CA THR A 78 -5.11 -1.67 -1.56
C THR A 78 -4.33 -0.35 -1.50
N ILE A 79 -3.92 0.11 -0.33
CA ILE A 79 -3.08 1.29 -0.15
C ILE A 79 -1.70 1.07 -0.79
N SER A 80 -1.09 -0.08 -0.57
CA SER A 80 0.20 -0.44 -1.16
C SER A 80 0.12 -0.51 -2.69
N TRP A 81 -0.96 -1.06 -3.23
CA TRP A 81 -1.21 -1.09 -4.66
C TRP A 81 -1.37 0.32 -5.24
N ALA A 82 -2.19 1.18 -4.63
CA ALA A 82 -2.36 2.55 -5.06
C ALA A 82 -1.04 3.34 -5.00
N TYR A 83 -0.28 3.18 -3.91
CA TYR A 83 1.03 3.84 -3.75
C TYR A 83 2.02 3.42 -4.83
N ALA A 84 2.14 2.12 -5.11
CA ALA A 84 3.01 1.62 -6.18
C ALA A 84 2.54 2.10 -7.55
N THR A 85 1.23 2.14 -7.80
CA THR A 85 0.64 2.65 -9.05
C THR A 85 0.94 4.13 -9.26
N ARG A 86 0.87 4.95 -8.20
CA ARG A 86 1.27 6.36 -8.24
C ARG A 86 2.70 6.53 -8.75
N ARG A 87 3.60 5.64 -8.34
CA ARG A 87 5.04 5.68 -8.67
C ARG A 87 5.37 5.05 -10.01
N ALA A 88 4.72 3.95 -10.34
CA ALA A 88 5.01 3.17 -11.55
C ALA A 88 4.24 3.66 -12.79
N ASP A 89 3.08 4.24 -12.60
CA ASP A 89 2.16 4.61 -13.68
C ASP A 89 1.77 6.09 -13.58
N SER A 90 0.70 6.40 -12.85
CA SER A 90 0.19 7.76 -12.72
C SER A 90 -0.58 7.97 -11.42
N LEU A 91 -0.68 9.23 -11.04
CA LEU A 91 -1.50 9.66 -9.90
C LEU A 91 -3.01 9.45 -10.19
N ASP A 92 -3.44 9.66 -11.43
CA ASP A 92 -4.83 9.40 -11.86
C ASP A 92 -5.22 7.93 -11.73
N ALA A 93 -4.34 7.01 -12.15
CA ALA A 93 -4.56 5.58 -12.01
C ALA A 93 -4.63 5.17 -10.53
N ALA A 94 -3.74 5.68 -9.70
CA ALA A 94 -3.76 5.45 -8.25
C ALA A 94 -5.04 5.99 -7.59
N ARG A 95 -5.50 7.17 -8.00
CA ARG A 95 -6.76 7.77 -7.55
C ARG A 95 -7.94 6.84 -7.80
N LEU A 96 -8.06 6.25 -8.98
CA LEU A 96 -9.16 5.33 -9.33
C LEU A 96 -9.19 4.10 -8.42
N ILE A 97 -8.04 3.57 -8.02
CA ILE A 97 -7.96 2.46 -7.07
C ILE A 97 -8.61 2.85 -5.74
N LEU A 98 -8.31 4.04 -5.23
CA LEU A 98 -8.85 4.51 -3.95
C LEU A 98 -10.31 4.96 -4.04
N VAL A 99 -10.77 5.52 -5.16
CA VAL A 99 -12.20 5.81 -5.40
C VAL A 99 -13.02 4.53 -5.27
N ASN A 100 -12.60 3.46 -5.93
CA ASN A 100 -13.27 2.16 -5.85
C ASN A 100 -13.20 1.57 -4.43
N ALA A 101 -12.08 1.76 -3.73
CA ALA A 101 -11.92 1.30 -2.36
C ALA A 101 -12.86 2.01 -1.38
N VAL A 102 -13.00 3.32 -1.48
CA VAL A 102 -13.93 4.12 -0.66
C VAL A 102 -15.39 3.71 -0.88
N GLU A 103 -15.77 3.43 -2.13
CA GLU A 103 -17.12 2.95 -2.44
C GLU A 103 -17.39 1.58 -1.84
N ARG A 104 -16.42 0.68 -1.88
CA ARG A 104 -16.55 -0.68 -1.36
C ARG A 104 -16.51 -0.73 0.17
N LEU A 105 -15.61 0.02 0.79
CA LEU A 105 -15.38 0.05 2.24
C LEU A 105 -15.38 1.51 2.76
N PRO A 106 -16.54 2.17 2.81
CA PRO A 106 -16.64 3.59 3.15
C PRO A 106 -16.28 3.92 4.61
N GLY A 107 -16.19 2.92 5.48
CA GLY A 107 -15.80 3.08 6.88
C GLY A 107 -14.30 3.05 7.14
N VAL A 108 -13.47 2.83 6.10
CA VAL A 108 -12.01 2.77 6.24
C VAL A 108 -11.41 4.16 6.09
N ALA A 109 -11.10 4.80 7.21
CA ALA A 109 -10.61 6.19 7.26
C ALA A 109 -9.35 6.43 6.40
N VAL A 110 -8.42 5.47 6.37
CA VAL A 110 -7.17 5.61 5.61
C VAL A 110 -7.38 5.65 4.10
N PHE A 111 -8.45 5.04 3.57
CA PHE A 111 -8.78 5.19 2.15
C PHE A 111 -9.16 6.62 1.81
N ALA A 112 -10.06 7.21 2.59
CA ALA A 112 -10.47 8.61 2.42
C ALA A 112 -9.27 9.56 2.61
N PHE A 113 -8.42 9.30 3.58
CA PHE A 113 -7.21 10.10 3.83
C PHE A 113 -6.26 10.08 2.63
N ASN A 114 -5.90 8.91 2.13
CA ASN A 114 -5.00 8.79 0.97
C ASN A 114 -5.63 9.35 -0.30
N LEU A 115 -6.94 9.17 -0.48
CA LEU A 115 -7.66 9.78 -1.61
C LEU A 115 -7.62 11.31 -1.54
N ALA A 116 -7.75 11.89 -0.34
CA ALA A 116 -7.58 13.34 -0.16
C ALA A 116 -6.18 13.81 -0.58
N CYS A 117 -5.14 13.06 -0.23
CA CYS A 117 -3.77 13.36 -0.68
C CYS A 117 -3.67 13.37 -2.22
N TYR A 118 -4.23 12.37 -2.89
CA TYR A 118 -4.17 12.28 -4.34
C TYR A 118 -4.99 13.36 -5.03
N GLU A 119 -6.19 13.67 -4.53
CA GLU A 119 -7.01 14.76 -5.06
C GLU A 119 -6.31 16.13 -4.90
N ALA A 120 -5.67 16.36 -3.75
CA ALA A 120 -4.91 17.60 -3.52
C ALA A 120 -3.75 17.75 -4.52
N GLN A 121 -3.02 16.66 -4.79
CA GLN A 121 -1.93 16.65 -5.76
C GLN A 121 -2.40 16.78 -7.21
N LEU A 122 -3.61 16.34 -7.51
CA LEU A 122 -4.25 16.54 -8.81
C LEU A 122 -4.89 17.94 -8.97
N GLY A 123 -4.90 18.74 -7.92
CA GLY A 123 -5.42 20.11 -7.93
C GLY A 123 -6.91 20.22 -7.63
N ASP A 124 -7.60 19.12 -7.34
CA ASP A 124 -9.01 19.13 -6.91
C ASP A 124 -9.10 19.33 -5.39
N VAL A 125 -8.89 20.57 -4.97
CA VAL A 125 -8.90 20.96 -3.55
C VAL A 125 -10.28 20.75 -2.91
N ALA A 126 -11.37 20.93 -3.65
CA ALA A 126 -12.72 20.73 -3.12
C ALA A 126 -12.98 19.26 -2.77
N SER A 127 -12.67 18.34 -3.68
CA SER A 127 -12.76 16.89 -3.42
C SER A 127 -11.80 16.46 -2.32
N ALA A 128 -10.57 16.98 -2.31
CA ALA A 128 -9.59 16.69 -1.27
C ALA A 128 -10.11 17.07 0.12
N LYS A 129 -10.71 18.25 0.28
CA LYS A 129 -11.31 18.70 1.54
C LYS A 129 -12.47 17.78 2.00
N ALA A 130 -13.34 17.39 1.06
CA ALA A 130 -14.45 16.50 1.37
C ALA A 130 -13.97 15.13 1.87
N HIS A 131 -13.00 14.53 1.20
CA HIS A 131 -12.43 13.25 1.61
C HIS A 131 -11.65 13.34 2.92
N LEU A 132 -10.89 14.41 3.12
CA LEU A 132 -10.16 14.62 4.38
C LEU A 132 -11.10 14.81 5.55
N ARG A 133 -12.17 15.57 5.38
CA ARG A 133 -13.21 15.73 6.41
C ARG A 133 -13.80 14.38 6.78
N ARG A 134 -14.14 13.57 5.80
CA ARG A 134 -14.67 12.23 6.04
C ARG A 134 -13.66 11.34 6.79
N ALA A 135 -12.40 11.39 6.43
CA ALA A 135 -11.33 10.65 7.12
C ALA A 135 -11.23 11.05 8.59
N ILE A 136 -11.27 12.36 8.89
CA ILE A 136 -11.18 12.89 10.26
C ILE A 136 -12.43 12.55 11.07
N GLU A 137 -13.62 12.56 10.46
CA GLU A 137 -14.87 12.11 11.09
C GLU A 137 -14.79 10.65 11.53
N LEU A 138 -14.18 9.80 10.70
CA LEU A 138 -13.99 8.37 10.99
C LEU A 138 -12.86 8.14 12.01
N ARG A 139 -11.82 8.97 11.98
CA ARG A 139 -10.63 8.85 12.83
C ARG A 139 -10.00 10.21 13.09
N GLY A 140 -10.29 10.76 14.25
CA GLY A 140 -9.94 12.14 14.62
C GLY A 140 -8.43 12.44 14.67
N ASP A 141 -7.59 11.44 14.98
CA ASP A 141 -6.12 11.59 14.97
C ASP A 141 -5.52 11.88 13.59
N LEU A 142 -6.25 11.59 12.52
CA LEU A 142 -5.82 11.90 11.16
C LEU A 142 -5.70 13.40 10.88
N ARG A 143 -6.34 14.26 11.68
CA ARG A 143 -6.16 15.70 11.57
C ARG A 143 -4.71 16.13 11.80
N LEU A 144 -4.08 15.61 12.86
CA LEU A 144 -2.67 15.92 13.14
C LEU A 144 -1.76 15.38 12.04
N ARG A 145 -2.02 14.16 11.58
CA ARG A 145 -1.28 13.57 10.47
C ARG A 145 -1.41 14.39 9.18
N ALA A 146 -2.60 14.96 8.92
CA ALA A 146 -2.82 15.81 7.74
C ALA A 146 -1.96 17.08 7.77
N LEU A 147 -1.70 17.66 8.95
CA LEU A 147 -0.84 18.83 9.11
C LEU A 147 0.65 18.55 8.92
N GLU A 148 1.03 17.28 8.92
CA GLU A 148 2.41 16.81 8.70
C GLU A 148 2.63 16.25 7.29
N ASP A 149 1.54 16.03 6.53
CA ASP A 149 1.59 15.44 5.20
C ASP A 149 1.70 16.53 4.13
N GLU A 150 2.85 16.59 3.45
CA GLU A 150 3.13 17.58 2.40
C GLU A 150 2.16 17.51 1.22
N ASP A 151 1.61 16.34 0.91
CA ASP A 151 0.61 16.20 -0.14
C ASP A 151 -0.67 17.00 0.18
N LEU A 152 -0.96 17.22 1.47
CA LEU A 152 -2.12 17.98 1.97
C LEU A 152 -1.81 19.45 2.27
N ARG A 153 -0.61 19.92 1.98
CA ARG A 153 -0.22 21.32 2.20
C ARG A 153 -1.23 22.34 1.67
N PRO A 154 -1.84 22.14 0.48
CA PRO A 154 -2.86 23.06 -0.03
C PRO A 154 -4.10 23.22 0.88
N LEU A 155 -4.30 22.29 1.82
CA LEU A 155 -5.45 22.26 2.72
C LEU A 155 -5.13 22.74 4.13
N TRP A 156 -3.87 22.95 4.49
CA TRP A 156 -3.46 23.23 5.87
C TRP A 156 -4.16 24.44 6.48
N ASP A 157 -4.38 25.51 5.72
CA ASP A 157 -5.07 26.71 6.19
C ASP A 157 -6.56 26.45 6.50
N SER A 158 -7.10 25.31 6.08
CA SER A 158 -8.50 24.90 6.29
C SER A 158 -8.67 23.93 7.46
N LEU A 159 -7.58 23.50 8.07
CA LEU A 159 -7.55 22.55 9.18
C LEU A 159 -7.43 23.28 10.52
#